data_f608696f6448b629d3e2b7d5591c0429
#
_entry.id   f608696f6448b629d3e2b7d5591c0429
#
_cell.length_a   1.000
_cell.length_b   1.000
_cell.length_c   1.000
_cell.angle_alpha   90.00
_cell.angle_beta   90.00
_cell.angle_gamma   90.00
#
_symmetry.space_group_name_H-M   'P 1'
#
loop_
_entity.id
_entity.type
_entity.pdbx_description
1 polymer ?
#
loop_
_entity_poly.entity_id
_entity_poly.type
_entity_poly.pdbx_seq_one_letter_code
_entity_poly.pdbx_strand_id
1 'polypeptide(L)'
;MTSTNEPSGRPATNGIGVSRSPTIENLSEPRRRGRPRSVGTKHCDRCQLDVAKIRVRWPDGAICGACFTSAVHEYGECAQCGEQRMLPGRSPAGEHICRGCAGITTLLVCDRCGSEAERFRKGACARCVVREDLELVLNPNAPPDLRLKRLIAILADSARPESIYTWMNLKAPKNLLGVIGRREMDLTHDAFDAYSPSPAAAGHLREILVHHGMLPSRESLPFAQFERWLTKRLAELEEWPDIHGPIERFGRWHHLKNLREKLGAGAENMGTATLSAKQEITEAGKFLRWLLEEHGVVAGALQQVHVDQYLAEGTSTRKHIRNFVHWLNPGRPRRRTVTAPYRTAMSIPMLTQSQRIELVRNCLEFEQVALSIRVAGLISLLWAHPLVKIAALTIDRIERRPDGMTIKLGENPAAVPELIAPLFWEHLSSRGNQQTTNTGTNWLFLGFLAGQHIHHRTLGDRFLVLGIDPQRARNTTLQDLVRQVDARSLIDLLGYSGTIVTQHAARAGTPMADYIDLRRAPGQT
;
A
#
# COMPACT_ATOMS: atom_id res chain seq x y z
N MET A 1 31.91 -60.94 -30.12
CA MET A 1 30.92 -60.89 -29.04
C MET A 1 30.50 -59.43 -28.94
N THR A 2 29.52 -59.07 -29.69
CA THR A 2 29.01 -57.72 -29.93
C THR A 2 27.62 -57.67 -29.35
N SER A 3 27.41 -56.72 -28.44
CA SER A 3 26.09 -56.45 -27.88
C SER A 3 25.65 -55.06 -28.33
N THR A 4 24.65 -55.06 -29.20
CA THR A 4 23.97 -53.89 -29.73
C THR A 4 22.93 -53.40 -28.74
N ASN A 5 22.93 -52.10 -28.39
CA ASN A 5 21.89 -51.44 -27.66
C ASN A 5 21.12 -50.51 -28.61
N GLU A 6 19.88 -50.83 -28.88
CA GLU A 6 18.93 -49.95 -29.57
C GLU A 6 18.31 -48.94 -28.58
N PRO A 7 18.04 -47.68 -28.99
CA PRO A 7 17.27 -46.76 -28.20
C PRO A 7 15.79 -46.78 -28.59
N SER A 8 14.91 -47.09 -27.65
CA SER A 8 13.46 -47.02 -27.81
C SER A 8 12.97 -45.55 -27.78
N GLY A 9 12.50 -45.07 -28.92
CA GLY A 9 11.78 -43.80 -29.00
C GLY A 9 10.37 -43.90 -28.44
N ARG A 10 10.00 -42.96 -27.55
CA ARG A 10 8.61 -42.68 -27.22
C ARG A 10 8.17 -41.40 -27.94
N PRO A 11 6.97 -41.34 -28.53
CA PRO A 11 6.47 -40.14 -29.16
C PRO A 11 5.99 -39.14 -28.12
N ALA A 12 6.38 -37.86 -28.31
CA ALA A 12 5.89 -36.74 -27.53
C ALA A 12 4.44 -36.43 -27.93
N THR A 13 3.49 -36.66 -27.04
CA THR A 13 2.13 -36.14 -27.17
C THR A 13 2.09 -34.71 -26.58
N ASN A 14 1.95 -33.75 -27.46
CA ASN A 14 1.63 -32.37 -27.08
C ASN A 14 0.22 -32.30 -26.50
N GLY A 15 0.13 -32.38 -25.16
CA GLY A 15 -1.08 -32.05 -24.42
C GLY A 15 -1.20 -30.54 -24.24
N ILE A 16 -2.17 -29.94 -24.90
CA ILE A 16 -2.60 -28.58 -24.65
C ILE A 16 -3.11 -28.51 -23.21
N GLY A 17 -2.30 -27.94 -22.31
CA GLY A 17 -2.66 -27.73 -20.92
C GLY A 17 -3.77 -26.67 -20.81
N VAL A 18 -5.00 -27.11 -20.66
CA VAL A 18 -6.11 -26.29 -20.22
C VAL A 18 -5.79 -25.82 -18.81
N SER A 19 -5.49 -24.52 -18.66
CA SER A 19 -5.34 -23.89 -17.37
C SER A 19 -6.66 -23.99 -16.60
N ARG A 20 -6.72 -24.92 -15.66
CA ARG A 20 -7.84 -25.01 -14.71
C ARG A 20 -7.76 -23.84 -13.76
N SER A 21 -8.81 -23.02 -13.74
CA SER A 21 -9.04 -22.04 -12.68
C SER A 21 -8.99 -22.76 -11.32
N PRO A 22 -8.29 -22.22 -10.31
CA PRO A 22 -8.24 -22.85 -9.01
C PRO A 22 -9.64 -22.88 -8.39
N THR A 23 -10.12 -24.07 -8.11
CA THR A 23 -11.28 -24.34 -7.27
C THR A 23 -10.93 -23.93 -5.83
N ILE A 24 -11.92 -23.48 -5.05
CA ILE A 24 -11.78 -22.99 -3.66
C ILE A 24 -11.05 -24.01 -2.75
N GLU A 25 -11.12 -25.30 -3.08
CA GLU A 25 -10.43 -26.39 -2.35
C GLU A 25 -8.91 -26.42 -2.52
N ASN A 26 -8.35 -25.67 -3.49
CA ASN A 26 -6.91 -25.60 -3.78
C ASN A 26 -6.26 -24.27 -3.42
N LEU A 27 -6.89 -23.43 -2.61
CA LEU A 27 -6.23 -22.31 -1.97
C LEU A 27 -5.30 -22.89 -0.88
N SER A 28 -4.12 -23.34 -1.31
CA SER A 28 -3.01 -23.58 -0.40
C SER A 28 -2.86 -22.36 0.49
N GLU A 29 -2.71 -22.58 1.80
CA GLU A 29 -2.49 -21.53 2.80
C GLU A 29 -1.57 -20.45 2.25
N PRO A 30 -1.90 -19.14 2.44
CA PRO A 30 -1.08 -18.05 1.95
C PRO A 30 0.32 -18.23 2.52
N ARG A 31 1.34 -18.30 1.66
CA ARG A 31 2.75 -18.41 2.07
C ARG A 31 3.07 -17.27 3.01
N ARG A 32 3.05 -17.55 4.31
CA ARG A 32 3.45 -16.61 5.36
C ARG A 32 4.91 -16.25 5.13
N ARG A 33 5.19 -15.04 4.67
CA ARG A 33 6.54 -14.46 4.73
C ARG A 33 6.85 -14.20 6.20
N GLY A 34 7.41 -15.18 6.86
CA GLY A 34 7.82 -15.14 8.25
C GLY A 34 8.11 -16.57 8.73
N ARG A 35 9.03 -16.68 9.69
CA ARG A 35 9.32 -17.94 10.38
C ARG A 35 7.98 -18.49 10.93
N PRO A 36 7.60 -19.77 10.68
CA PRO A 36 6.39 -20.32 11.26
C PRO A 36 6.38 -20.08 12.76
N ARG A 37 5.27 -19.56 13.29
CA ARG A 37 5.12 -19.45 14.74
C ARG A 37 5.20 -20.86 15.29
N SER A 38 6.19 -21.12 16.14
CA SER A 38 6.23 -22.38 16.90
C SER A 38 4.93 -22.46 17.71
N VAL A 39 4.23 -23.59 17.62
CA VAL A 39 3.06 -23.86 18.43
C VAL A 39 3.52 -23.73 19.90
N GLY A 40 2.95 -22.76 20.61
CA GLY A 40 3.37 -22.44 21.96
C GLY A 40 2.82 -23.47 22.94
N THR A 41 3.64 -23.84 23.91
CA THR A 41 3.27 -24.72 25.04
C THR A 41 2.97 -23.92 26.31
N LYS A 42 3.07 -22.58 26.27
CA LYS A 42 2.92 -21.71 27.44
C LYS A 42 1.76 -20.75 27.21
N HIS A 43 0.89 -20.67 28.20
CA HIS A 43 -0.27 -19.80 28.18
C HIS A 43 0.09 -18.39 28.66
N CYS A 44 -0.44 -17.35 28.00
CA CYS A 44 -0.32 -15.95 28.42
C CYS A 44 -1.59 -15.53 29.15
N ASP A 45 -1.48 -15.15 30.42
CA ASP A 45 -2.65 -14.81 31.26
C ASP A 45 -3.35 -13.51 30.82
N ARG A 46 -2.69 -12.63 30.02
CA ARG A 46 -3.33 -11.40 29.53
C ARG A 46 -4.08 -11.56 28.22
N CYS A 47 -3.48 -12.18 27.20
CA CYS A 47 -4.12 -12.33 25.89
C CYS A 47 -4.78 -13.70 25.72
N GLN A 48 -4.69 -14.59 26.71
CA GLN A 48 -5.27 -15.94 26.71
C GLN A 48 -4.82 -16.82 25.52
N LEU A 49 -3.65 -16.50 24.92
CA LEU A 49 -3.10 -17.23 23.78
C LEU A 49 -1.94 -18.13 24.21
N ASP A 50 -1.84 -19.27 23.54
CA ASP A 50 -0.68 -20.14 23.66
C ASP A 50 0.50 -19.56 22.88
N VAL A 51 1.64 -19.39 23.57
CA VAL A 51 2.83 -18.71 23.05
C VAL A 51 4.08 -19.57 23.28
N ALA A 52 5.06 -19.39 22.39
CA ALA A 52 6.33 -20.13 22.51
C ALA A 52 7.13 -19.74 23.76
N LYS A 53 6.98 -18.51 24.25
CA LYS A 53 7.78 -17.98 25.36
C LYS A 53 6.99 -16.96 26.19
N ILE A 54 7.02 -17.10 27.51
CA ILE A 54 6.64 -16.06 28.46
C ILE A 54 7.83 -15.09 28.62
N ARG A 55 7.55 -13.79 28.53
CA ARG A 55 8.54 -12.70 28.67
C ARG A 55 8.82 -12.41 30.13
N VAL A 56 7.78 -12.32 30.96
CA VAL A 56 7.86 -11.92 32.35
C VAL A 56 6.72 -12.56 33.15
N ARG A 57 6.92 -12.73 34.46
CA ARG A 57 5.88 -13.07 35.40
C ARG A 57 5.69 -11.91 36.37
N TRP A 58 4.53 -11.29 36.29
CA TRP A 58 4.12 -10.20 37.18
C TRP A 58 3.01 -10.66 38.08
N PRO A 59 2.59 -9.87 39.11
CA PRO A 59 1.51 -10.28 40.00
C PRO A 59 0.20 -10.65 39.30
N ASP A 60 -0.08 -10.08 38.15
CA ASP A 60 -1.23 -10.34 37.30
C ASP A 60 -1.02 -11.49 36.28
N GLY A 61 0.06 -12.28 36.42
CA GLY A 61 0.23 -13.53 35.70
C GLY A 61 1.49 -13.66 34.84
N ALA A 62 1.49 -14.70 34.01
CA ALA A 62 2.55 -15.01 33.04
C ALA A 62 2.27 -14.28 31.73
N ILE A 63 3.15 -13.37 31.32
CA ILE A 63 2.90 -12.39 30.26
C ILE A 63 3.83 -12.65 29.07
N CYS A 64 3.26 -12.76 27.86
CA CYS A 64 4.01 -12.94 26.63
C CYS A 64 4.72 -11.64 26.19
N GLY A 65 5.64 -11.75 25.21
CA GLY A 65 6.39 -10.59 24.70
C GLY A 65 5.51 -9.49 24.13
N ALA A 66 4.43 -9.82 23.42
CA ALA A 66 3.51 -8.83 22.86
C ALA A 66 2.76 -8.05 23.94
N CYS A 67 2.19 -8.75 24.93
CA CYS A 67 1.50 -8.11 26.05
C CYS A 67 2.45 -7.30 26.93
N PHE A 68 3.67 -7.76 27.14
CA PHE A 68 4.70 -7.00 27.84
C PHE A 68 5.03 -5.69 27.10
N THR A 69 5.29 -5.77 25.79
CA THR A 69 5.59 -4.58 24.99
C THR A 69 4.42 -3.59 25.00
N SER A 70 3.18 -4.07 24.91
CA SER A 70 2.00 -3.20 25.04
C SER A 70 1.97 -2.51 26.40
N ALA A 71 2.18 -3.26 27.47
CA ALA A 71 2.11 -2.76 28.84
C ALA A 71 3.14 -1.67 29.17
N VAL A 72 4.39 -1.82 28.70
CA VAL A 72 5.44 -0.81 28.97
C VAL A 72 5.32 0.44 28.09
N HIS A 73 4.38 0.47 27.16
CA HIS A 73 4.06 1.64 26.35
C HIS A 73 2.69 2.25 26.71
N GLU A 74 2.02 1.71 27.71
CA GLU A 74 0.75 2.25 28.22
C GLU A 74 1.06 3.35 29.24
N TYR A 75 0.59 4.58 28.96
CA TYR A 75 0.74 5.74 29.84
C TYR A 75 -0.62 6.40 30.07
N GLY A 76 -0.89 6.77 31.29
CA GLY A 76 -2.14 7.42 31.65
C GLY A 76 -2.26 7.62 33.15
N GLU A 77 -3.46 7.95 33.59
CA GLU A 77 -3.82 8.05 35.00
C GLU A 77 -3.98 6.65 35.61
N CYS A 78 -3.27 6.39 36.68
CA CYS A 78 -3.37 5.12 37.41
C CYS A 78 -4.71 5.01 38.11
N ALA A 79 -5.50 3.99 37.81
CA ALA A 79 -6.81 3.77 38.42
C ALA A 79 -6.79 3.63 39.97
N GLN A 80 -5.62 3.31 40.55
CA GLN A 80 -5.50 3.13 41.99
C GLN A 80 -4.94 4.35 42.73
N CYS A 81 -3.94 5.07 42.17
CA CYS A 81 -3.31 6.21 42.84
C CYS A 81 -3.54 7.56 42.16
N GLY A 82 -4.16 7.61 41.01
CA GLY A 82 -4.45 8.85 40.27
C GLY A 82 -3.23 9.51 39.57
N GLU A 83 -2.02 8.95 39.73
CA GLU A 83 -0.82 9.56 39.11
C GLU A 83 -0.73 9.27 37.60
N GLN A 84 -0.30 10.31 36.83
CA GLN A 84 -0.02 10.20 35.40
C GLN A 84 1.34 9.57 35.18
N ARG A 85 1.39 8.29 34.76
CA ARG A 85 2.63 7.53 34.59
C ARG A 85 2.46 6.29 33.72
N MET A 86 3.53 5.49 33.58
CA MET A 86 3.46 4.18 32.94
C MET A 86 2.55 3.22 33.72
N LEU A 87 1.67 2.51 33.03
CA LEU A 87 0.67 1.61 33.58
C LEU A 87 0.90 0.14 33.17
N PRO A 88 2.01 -0.48 33.59
CA PRO A 88 2.35 -1.83 33.16
C PRO A 88 1.49 -2.92 33.80
N GLY A 89 0.83 -2.65 34.93
CA GLY A 89 0.03 -3.60 35.71
C GLY A 89 -1.44 -3.58 35.36
N ARG A 90 -2.14 -4.61 35.87
CA ARG A 90 -3.60 -4.71 35.85
C ARG A 90 -4.13 -4.93 37.28
N SER A 91 -5.21 -4.22 37.65
CA SER A 91 -5.96 -4.49 38.86
C SER A 91 -6.76 -5.81 38.72
N PRO A 92 -7.28 -6.39 39.82
CA PRO A 92 -8.20 -7.54 39.75
C PRO A 92 -9.46 -7.26 38.90
N ALA A 93 -9.87 -6.00 38.79
CA ALA A 93 -10.96 -5.56 37.92
C ALA A 93 -10.55 -5.36 36.46
N GLY A 94 -9.27 -5.59 36.11
CA GLY A 94 -8.73 -5.43 34.73
C GLY A 94 -8.28 -4.02 34.40
N GLU A 95 -8.37 -3.05 35.32
CA GLU A 95 -7.99 -1.65 35.09
C GLU A 95 -6.48 -1.48 35.01
N HIS A 96 -6.01 -0.47 34.25
CA HIS A 96 -4.61 -0.17 34.13
C HIS A 96 -4.06 0.54 35.36
N ILE A 97 -3.04 -0.03 36.00
CA ILE A 97 -2.41 0.51 37.21
C ILE A 97 -0.88 0.60 37.04
N CYS A 98 -0.29 1.53 37.79
CA CYS A 98 1.16 1.76 37.74
C CYS A 98 1.95 0.61 38.37
N ARG A 99 3.27 0.60 38.12
CA ARG A 99 4.21 -0.39 38.63
C ARG A 99 4.10 -0.57 40.15
N GLY A 100 4.03 0.55 40.91
CA GLY A 100 3.96 0.51 42.38
C GLY A 100 2.66 -0.12 42.89
N CYS A 101 1.52 0.31 42.37
CA CYS A 101 0.21 -0.21 42.72
C CYS A 101 0.05 -1.69 42.32
N ALA A 102 0.66 -2.10 41.20
CA ALA A 102 0.62 -3.49 40.78
C ALA A 102 1.62 -4.40 41.52
N GLY A 103 2.45 -3.91 42.40
CA GLY A 103 3.49 -4.69 43.08
C GLY A 103 4.55 -5.27 42.15
N ILE A 104 4.76 -4.67 40.97
CA ILE A 104 5.74 -5.14 40.00
C ILE A 104 7.14 -4.77 40.45
N THR A 105 7.98 -5.78 40.71
CA THR A 105 9.37 -5.62 41.17
C THR A 105 10.35 -5.33 40.03
N THR A 106 9.97 -5.64 38.77
CA THR A 106 10.78 -5.34 37.58
C THR A 106 11.14 -3.87 37.53
N LEU A 107 12.43 -3.55 37.40
CA LEU A 107 12.90 -2.17 37.26
C LEU A 107 12.57 -1.64 35.88
N LEU A 108 11.67 -0.67 35.82
CA LEU A 108 11.18 0.00 34.61
C LEU A 108 11.53 1.49 34.64
N VAL A 109 12.71 1.84 35.14
CA VAL A 109 13.24 3.20 35.17
C VAL A 109 14.64 3.17 34.54
N CYS A 110 14.91 4.09 33.64
CA CYS A 110 16.20 4.22 32.97
C CYS A 110 17.24 4.82 33.90
N ASP A 111 18.39 4.17 34.08
CA ASP A 111 19.47 4.66 34.92
C ASP A 111 20.15 5.95 34.37
N ARG A 112 19.95 6.28 33.08
CA ARG A 112 20.56 7.44 32.44
C ARG A 112 19.67 8.67 32.42
N CYS A 113 18.41 8.54 32.00
CA CYS A 113 17.50 9.68 31.85
C CYS A 113 16.42 9.74 32.93
N GLY A 114 16.33 8.77 33.82
CA GLY A 114 15.32 8.70 34.87
C GLY A 114 13.88 8.43 34.39
N SER A 115 13.64 8.36 33.09
CA SER A 115 12.30 8.13 32.55
C SER A 115 11.82 6.69 32.86
N GLU A 116 10.52 6.55 33.08
CA GLU A 116 9.88 5.24 33.14
C GLU A 116 9.91 4.60 31.76
N ALA A 117 10.62 3.49 31.61
CA ALA A 117 10.78 2.75 30.39
C ALA A 117 11.34 1.34 30.65
N GLU A 118 11.18 0.44 29.69
CA GLU A 118 11.89 -0.84 29.70
C GLU A 118 13.42 -0.59 29.68
N ARG A 119 14.16 -1.29 30.56
CA ARG A 119 15.64 -1.29 30.56
C ARG A 119 16.14 -2.19 29.47
N PHE A 120 16.81 -1.62 28.46
CA PHE A 120 17.20 -2.28 27.23
C PHE A 120 18.64 -2.81 27.24
N ARG A 121 19.60 -1.94 27.54
CA ARG A 121 21.04 -2.30 27.58
C ARG A 121 21.73 -1.56 28.73
N LYS A 122 22.43 -2.29 29.60
CA LYS A 122 23.19 -1.72 30.74
C LYS A 122 22.36 -0.73 31.59
N GLY A 123 21.10 -1.07 31.84
CA GLY A 123 20.19 -0.24 32.61
C GLY A 123 19.61 0.98 31.88
N ALA A 124 20.08 1.29 30.69
CA ALA A 124 19.54 2.37 29.86
C ALA A 124 18.31 1.93 29.07
N CYS A 125 17.37 2.86 28.87
CA CYS A 125 16.21 2.65 27.98
C CYS A 125 16.62 2.65 26.50
N ALA A 126 15.75 2.16 25.63
CA ALA A 126 16.02 2.09 24.19
C ALA A 126 16.36 3.46 23.58
N ARG A 127 15.71 4.54 24.02
CA ARG A 127 16.01 5.92 23.58
C ARG A 127 17.46 6.31 23.85
N CYS A 128 17.95 6.08 25.07
CA CYS A 128 19.33 6.40 25.43
C CYS A 128 20.33 5.55 24.66
N VAL A 129 20.03 4.26 24.46
CA VAL A 129 20.88 3.35 23.69
C VAL A 129 20.94 3.74 22.22
N VAL A 130 19.81 4.06 21.59
CA VAL A 130 19.74 4.51 20.19
C VAL A 130 20.52 5.80 20.01
N ARG A 131 20.39 6.76 20.91
CA ARG A 131 21.13 8.02 20.87
C ARG A 131 22.63 7.79 20.91
N GLU A 132 23.11 7.00 21.86
CA GLU A 132 24.53 6.66 21.99
C GLU A 132 25.07 5.98 20.73
N ASP A 133 24.35 4.97 20.22
CA ASP A 133 24.79 4.23 19.04
C ASP A 133 24.77 5.11 17.77
N LEU A 134 23.80 6.02 17.63
CA LEU A 134 23.76 6.97 16.52
C LEU A 134 24.85 8.04 16.62
N GLU A 135 25.14 8.55 17.81
CA GLU A 135 26.25 9.49 18.05
C GLU A 135 27.59 8.86 17.66
N LEU A 136 27.78 7.58 17.97
CA LEU A 136 28.97 6.84 17.58
C LEU A 136 29.09 6.65 16.06
N VAL A 137 27.99 6.25 15.40
CA VAL A 137 27.99 5.95 13.96
C VAL A 137 28.02 7.20 13.10
N LEU A 138 27.25 8.22 13.45
CA LEU A 138 27.11 9.46 12.67
C LEU A 138 28.19 10.50 13.01
N ASN A 139 28.84 10.38 14.17
CA ASN A 139 29.89 11.28 14.64
C ASN A 139 29.60 12.77 14.39
N PRO A 140 28.54 13.36 15.00
CA PRO A 140 28.05 14.69 14.67
C PRO A 140 28.95 15.82 15.15
N ASN A 141 29.99 15.54 15.93
CA ASN A 141 30.89 16.50 16.55
C ASN A 141 32.25 16.63 15.86
N ALA A 142 32.56 15.78 14.87
CA ALA A 142 33.87 15.78 14.22
C ALA A 142 33.77 15.59 12.68
N PRO A 143 33.64 16.65 11.89
CA PRO A 143 33.37 18.05 12.27
C PRO A 143 31.94 18.24 12.81
N PRO A 144 31.69 19.32 13.59
CA PRO A 144 30.37 19.60 14.13
C PRO A 144 29.32 19.76 13.03
N ASP A 145 28.22 19.02 13.14
CA ASP A 145 27.11 19.06 12.17
C ASP A 145 25.75 19.08 12.88
N LEU A 146 25.09 20.22 12.84
CA LEU A 146 23.78 20.42 13.44
C LEU A 146 22.68 19.57 12.79
N ARG A 147 22.82 19.24 11.50
CA ARG A 147 21.86 18.39 10.77
C ARG A 147 21.92 16.97 11.31
N LEU A 148 23.11 16.45 11.55
CA LEU A 148 23.27 15.11 12.14
C LEU A 148 22.81 15.07 13.61
N LYS A 149 23.04 16.12 14.39
CA LYS A 149 22.49 16.24 15.75
C LYS A 149 20.96 16.19 15.73
N ARG A 150 20.36 16.93 14.80
CA ARG A 150 18.88 16.90 14.60
C ARG A 150 18.40 15.53 14.15
N LEU A 151 19.09 14.85 13.24
CA LEU A 151 18.76 13.49 12.82
C LEU A 151 18.80 12.50 13.99
N ILE A 152 19.83 12.57 14.82
CA ILE A 152 19.96 11.73 16.03
C ILE A 152 18.78 11.97 16.96
N ALA A 153 18.42 13.23 17.22
CA ALA A 153 17.29 13.57 18.07
C ALA A 153 15.97 12.98 17.52
N ILE A 154 15.69 13.16 16.23
CA ILE A 154 14.49 12.64 15.57
C ILE A 154 14.39 11.11 15.71
N LEU A 155 15.48 10.40 15.46
CA LEU A 155 15.48 8.94 15.51
C LEU A 155 15.41 8.42 16.96
N ALA A 156 16.15 9.02 17.88
CA ALA A 156 16.19 8.60 19.27
C ALA A 156 14.89 8.94 20.03
N ASP A 157 14.29 10.09 19.75
CA ASP A 157 13.07 10.56 20.42
C ASP A 157 11.78 10.08 19.75
N SER A 158 11.90 9.12 18.82
CA SER A 158 10.73 8.45 18.25
C SER A 158 9.90 7.77 19.35
N ALA A 159 8.60 7.63 19.12
CA ALA A 159 7.69 6.98 20.09
C ALA A 159 8.03 5.49 20.35
N ARG A 160 8.75 4.84 19.42
CA ARG A 160 9.26 3.46 19.58
C ARG A 160 10.75 3.37 19.23
N PRO A 161 11.63 3.80 20.12
CA PRO A 161 13.07 3.73 19.90
C PRO A 161 13.61 2.31 19.64
N GLU A 162 12.92 1.28 20.15
CA GLU A 162 13.25 -0.14 19.92
C GLU A 162 13.15 -0.52 18.44
N SER A 163 12.19 0.07 17.73
CA SER A 163 12.03 -0.14 16.29
C SER A 163 13.20 0.50 15.52
N ILE A 164 13.61 1.70 15.94
CA ILE A 164 14.79 2.38 15.38
C ILE A 164 16.05 1.57 15.66
N TYR A 165 16.21 1.07 16.89
CA TYR A 165 17.33 0.21 17.23
C TYR A 165 17.42 -1.04 16.33
N THR A 166 16.27 -1.70 16.14
CA THR A 166 16.20 -2.88 15.26
C THR A 166 16.53 -2.52 13.82
N TRP A 167 15.98 -1.42 13.31
CA TRP A 167 16.21 -0.96 11.94
C TRP A 167 17.67 -0.57 11.71
N MET A 168 18.26 0.25 12.56
CA MET A 168 19.65 0.74 12.38
C MET A 168 20.71 -0.38 12.46
N ASN A 169 20.39 -1.51 13.11
CA ASN A 169 21.25 -2.68 13.19
C ASN A 169 21.12 -3.66 12.02
N LEU A 170 20.14 -3.47 11.12
CA LEU A 170 20.10 -4.21 9.86
C LEU A 170 21.26 -3.80 8.96
N LYS A 171 21.80 -4.74 8.18
CA LYS A 171 23.00 -4.53 7.34
C LYS A 171 22.90 -3.30 6.45
N ALA A 172 21.78 -3.11 5.76
CA ALA A 172 21.61 -2.04 4.79
C ALA A 172 21.50 -0.64 5.44
N PRO A 173 20.63 -0.39 6.45
CA PRO A 173 20.60 0.88 7.18
C PRO A 173 21.91 1.18 7.91
N LYS A 174 22.54 0.17 8.52
CA LYS A 174 23.83 0.35 9.19
C LYS A 174 24.92 0.85 8.25
N ASN A 175 25.01 0.28 7.05
CA ASN A 175 25.94 0.73 6.02
C ASN A 175 25.63 2.16 5.57
N LEU A 176 24.36 2.49 5.33
CA LEU A 176 23.93 3.83 4.93
C LEU A 176 24.31 4.88 5.99
N LEU A 177 23.97 4.63 7.26
CA LEU A 177 24.33 5.51 8.38
C LEU A 177 25.85 5.67 8.51
N GLY A 178 26.61 4.60 8.29
CA GLY A 178 28.07 4.65 8.29
C GLY A 178 28.65 5.54 7.18
N VAL A 179 28.11 5.46 5.96
CA VAL A 179 28.50 6.32 4.82
C VAL A 179 28.20 7.80 5.13
N ILE A 180 27.03 8.08 5.69
CA ILE A 180 26.66 9.45 6.12
C ILE A 180 27.60 9.93 7.25
N GLY A 181 27.91 9.07 8.22
CA GLY A 181 28.81 9.41 9.34
C GLY A 181 30.24 9.72 8.90
N ARG A 182 30.75 9.03 7.88
CA ARG A 182 32.06 9.31 7.27
C ARG A 182 32.06 10.51 6.32
N ARG A 183 30.90 11.18 6.13
CA ARG A 183 30.74 12.33 5.20
C ARG A 183 30.97 11.96 3.72
N GLU A 184 30.79 10.70 3.37
CA GLU A 184 30.86 10.20 1.98
C GLU A 184 29.56 10.44 1.22
N MET A 185 28.50 10.83 1.93
CA MET A 185 27.18 11.09 1.39
C MET A 185 26.50 12.26 2.11
N ASP A 186 26.02 13.24 1.36
CA ASP A 186 25.25 14.36 1.89
C ASP A 186 23.78 13.99 2.12
N LEU A 187 23.13 14.74 3.06
CA LEU A 187 21.70 14.63 3.28
C LEU A 187 20.95 15.48 2.24
N THR A 188 20.97 15.04 0.97
CA THR A 188 20.27 15.66 -0.17
C THR A 188 19.48 14.62 -0.94
N HIS A 189 18.44 15.03 -1.67
CA HIS A 189 17.65 14.11 -2.49
C HIS A 189 18.50 13.39 -3.53
N ASP A 190 19.43 14.11 -4.16
CA ASP A 190 20.27 13.56 -5.22
C ASP A 190 21.25 12.52 -4.69
N ALA A 191 21.83 12.75 -3.50
CA ALA A 191 22.68 11.76 -2.84
C ALA A 191 21.89 10.49 -2.47
N PHE A 192 20.67 10.61 -1.96
CA PHE A 192 19.81 9.45 -1.70
C PHE A 192 19.40 8.72 -2.98
N ASP A 193 19.19 9.43 -4.08
CA ASP A 193 18.86 8.83 -5.38
C ASP A 193 20.06 8.10 -6.00
N ALA A 194 21.27 8.61 -5.80
CA ALA A 194 22.51 7.99 -6.27
C ALA A 194 22.94 6.78 -5.45
N TYR A 195 22.43 6.61 -4.22
CA TYR A 195 22.82 5.52 -3.33
C TYR A 195 22.27 4.17 -3.81
N SER A 196 23.08 3.47 -4.59
CA SER A 196 22.74 2.17 -5.22
C SER A 196 22.79 0.95 -4.28
N PRO A 197 23.62 0.87 -3.20
CA PRO A 197 23.74 -0.36 -2.40
C PRO A 197 22.44 -0.81 -1.74
N SER A 198 21.56 0.12 -1.37
CA SER A 198 20.21 -0.18 -0.85
C SER A 198 19.25 0.98 -1.08
N PRO A 199 18.61 1.05 -2.25
CA PRO A 199 17.60 2.08 -2.55
C PRO A 199 16.44 2.09 -1.55
N ALA A 200 16.09 0.93 -0.98
CA ALA A 200 15.02 0.82 0.01
C ALA A 200 15.38 1.48 1.35
N ALA A 201 16.61 1.26 1.86
CA ALA A 201 17.08 1.90 3.08
C ALA A 201 17.25 3.41 2.89
N ALA A 202 17.82 3.83 1.75
CA ALA A 202 17.95 5.23 1.36
C ALA A 202 16.56 5.92 1.27
N GLY A 203 15.61 5.27 0.60
CA GLY A 203 14.23 5.76 0.49
C GLY A 203 13.55 5.92 1.86
N HIS A 204 13.70 4.92 2.74
CA HIS A 204 13.11 4.99 4.08
C HIS A 204 13.68 6.14 4.93
N LEU A 205 15.00 6.29 4.97
CA LEU A 205 15.63 7.38 5.70
C LEU A 205 15.26 8.75 5.12
N ARG A 206 15.23 8.88 3.79
CA ARG A 206 14.81 10.10 3.11
C ARG A 206 13.39 10.52 3.48
N GLU A 207 12.44 9.58 3.52
CA GLU A 207 11.05 9.89 3.92
C GLU A 207 10.97 10.36 5.38
N ILE A 208 11.78 9.81 6.27
CA ILE A 208 11.91 10.32 7.65
C ILE A 208 12.41 11.77 7.64
N LEU A 209 13.47 12.08 6.86
CA LEU A 209 14.02 13.44 6.77
C LEU A 209 13.02 14.44 6.19
N VAL A 210 12.25 14.05 5.18
CA VAL A 210 11.18 14.88 4.59
C VAL A 210 10.06 15.11 5.60
N HIS A 211 9.58 14.05 6.27
CA HIS A 211 8.51 14.13 7.26
C HIS A 211 8.85 15.10 8.41
N HIS A 212 10.11 15.12 8.85
CA HIS A 212 10.59 16.01 9.91
C HIS A 212 11.14 17.36 9.41
N GLY A 213 10.91 17.69 8.14
CA GLY A 213 11.33 18.99 7.57
C GLY A 213 12.83 19.20 7.50
N MET A 214 13.62 18.14 7.47
CA MET A 214 15.08 18.19 7.24
C MET A 214 15.44 18.21 5.76
N LEU A 215 14.58 17.65 4.93
CA LEU A 215 14.59 17.77 3.48
C LEU A 215 13.28 18.40 3.01
N PRO A 216 13.31 19.22 1.95
CA PRO A 216 12.08 19.73 1.36
C PRO A 216 11.21 18.60 0.85
N SER A 217 9.88 18.78 0.89
CA SER A 217 8.96 17.84 0.25
C SER A 217 9.24 17.81 -1.26
N ARG A 218 9.40 16.62 -1.82
CA ARG A 218 9.38 16.45 -3.28
C ARG A 218 7.93 16.25 -3.71
N GLU A 219 7.30 17.29 -4.21
CA GLU A 219 5.93 17.25 -4.72
C GLU A 219 5.74 16.21 -5.85
N SER A 220 6.82 15.69 -6.42
CA SER A 220 6.77 14.80 -7.59
C SER A 220 7.82 13.68 -7.65
N LEU A 221 8.06 12.99 -6.53
CA LEU A 221 8.94 11.81 -6.57
C LEU A 221 8.57 10.80 -7.69
N PRO A 222 7.27 10.46 -7.92
CA PRO A 222 6.88 9.60 -9.03
C PRO A 222 7.28 10.17 -10.40
N PHE A 223 7.22 11.50 -10.57
CA PHE A 223 7.61 12.16 -11.81
C PHE A 223 9.13 12.06 -12.05
N ALA A 224 9.95 12.41 -11.07
CA ALA A 224 11.40 12.29 -11.16
C ALA A 224 11.86 10.84 -11.40
N GLN A 225 11.19 9.87 -10.78
CA GLN A 225 11.42 8.44 -11.04
C GLN A 225 11.02 8.03 -12.46
N PHE A 226 9.98 8.66 -13.03
CA PHE A 226 9.57 8.43 -14.40
C PHE A 226 10.61 8.97 -15.39
N GLU A 227 11.12 10.19 -15.19
CA GLU A 227 12.14 10.80 -16.05
C GLU A 227 13.41 9.93 -16.11
N ARG A 228 13.92 9.49 -14.96
CA ARG A 228 15.08 8.58 -14.90
C ARG A 228 14.82 7.24 -15.56
N TRP A 229 13.64 6.68 -15.33
CA TRP A 229 13.24 5.43 -15.96
C TRP A 229 13.15 5.57 -17.49
N LEU A 230 12.58 6.68 -17.99
CA LEU A 230 12.47 6.94 -19.41
C LEU A 230 13.85 7.07 -20.06
N THR A 231 14.77 7.83 -19.44
CA THR A 231 16.15 7.98 -19.91
C THR A 231 16.85 6.61 -20.02
N LYS A 232 16.74 5.79 -18.96
CA LYS A 232 17.30 4.43 -18.98
C LYS A 232 16.67 3.57 -20.08
N ARG A 233 15.34 3.64 -20.22
CA ARG A 233 14.61 2.84 -21.22
C ARG A 233 14.98 3.23 -22.64
N LEU A 234 15.23 4.51 -22.92
CA LEU A 234 15.69 4.98 -24.22
C LEU A 234 17.12 4.52 -24.51
N ALA A 235 18.03 4.58 -23.55
CA ALA A 235 19.38 4.04 -23.69
C ALA A 235 19.39 2.54 -24.04
N GLU A 236 18.46 1.74 -23.46
CA GLU A 236 18.31 0.32 -23.81
C GLU A 236 17.82 0.07 -25.25
N LEU A 237 17.31 1.10 -25.92
CA LEU A 237 16.78 1.01 -27.29
C LEU A 237 17.69 1.67 -28.34
N GLU A 238 18.85 2.22 -27.96
CA GLU A 238 19.77 2.92 -28.89
C GLU A 238 20.25 2.04 -30.04
N GLU A 239 20.39 0.74 -29.84
CA GLU A 239 20.76 -0.23 -30.88
C GLU A 239 19.66 -0.45 -31.94
N TRP A 240 18.44 0.06 -31.69
CA TRP A 240 17.25 -0.14 -32.53
C TRP A 240 16.66 1.21 -32.98
N PRO A 241 17.27 1.93 -33.96
CA PRO A 241 16.83 3.28 -34.34
C PRO A 241 15.35 3.38 -34.73
N ASP A 242 14.83 2.36 -35.44
CA ASP A 242 13.44 2.28 -35.88
C ASP A 242 12.43 2.13 -34.75
N ILE A 243 12.89 1.68 -33.59
CA ILE A 243 12.10 1.56 -32.35
C ILE A 243 12.36 2.77 -31.46
N HIS A 244 13.63 3.15 -31.26
CA HIS A 244 14.06 4.24 -30.41
C HIS A 244 13.34 5.55 -30.74
N GLY A 245 13.39 5.98 -32.00
CA GLY A 245 12.84 7.27 -32.42
C GLY A 245 11.34 7.43 -32.14
N PRO A 246 10.47 6.47 -32.52
CA PRO A 246 9.05 6.51 -32.17
C PRO A 246 8.80 6.47 -30.66
N ILE A 247 9.53 5.64 -29.89
CA ILE A 247 9.37 5.52 -28.43
C ILE A 247 9.86 6.78 -27.72
N GLU A 248 10.96 7.38 -28.14
CA GLU A 248 11.45 8.65 -27.59
C GLU A 248 10.41 9.76 -27.77
N ARG A 249 9.89 9.93 -29.00
CA ARG A 249 8.85 10.94 -29.27
C ARG A 249 7.59 10.71 -28.47
N PHE A 250 7.11 9.46 -28.37
CA PHE A 250 5.93 9.11 -27.56
C PHE A 250 6.19 9.33 -26.07
N GLY A 251 7.36 8.92 -25.57
CA GLY A 251 7.75 9.09 -24.17
C GLY A 251 7.89 10.57 -23.77
N ARG A 252 8.61 11.37 -24.59
CA ARG A 252 8.90 12.78 -24.24
C ARG A 252 7.74 13.72 -24.57
N TRP A 253 7.20 13.64 -25.79
CA TRP A 253 6.23 14.63 -26.28
C TRP A 253 4.77 14.32 -25.92
N HIS A 254 4.45 13.06 -25.63
CA HIS A 254 3.12 12.69 -25.15
C HIS A 254 3.11 12.48 -23.64
N HIS A 255 3.84 11.49 -23.13
CA HIS A 255 3.75 11.14 -21.70
C HIS A 255 4.41 12.17 -20.79
N LEU A 256 5.68 12.55 -21.03
CA LEU A 256 6.39 13.46 -20.15
C LEU A 256 5.71 14.85 -20.12
N LYS A 257 5.26 15.34 -21.28
CA LYS A 257 4.49 16.57 -21.39
C LYS A 257 3.21 16.51 -20.55
N ASN A 258 2.37 15.48 -20.77
CA ASN A 258 1.12 15.31 -20.06
C ASN A 258 1.32 15.15 -18.52
N LEU A 259 2.39 14.48 -18.12
CA LEU A 259 2.73 14.33 -16.71
C LEU A 259 3.19 15.66 -16.09
N ARG A 260 3.93 16.51 -16.82
CA ARG A 260 4.29 17.87 -16.36
C ARG A 260 3.06 18.76 -16.21
N GLU A 261 2.14 18.72 -17.15
CA GLU A 261 0.89 19.46 -17.08
C GLU A 261 0.04 19.04 -15.87
N LYS A 262 -0.07 17.73 -15.62
CA LYS A 262 -0.75 17.19 -14.43
C LYS A 262 -0.06 17.60 -13.13
N LEU A 263 1.26 17.61 -13.10
CA LEU A 263 2.04 18.07 -11.96
C LEU A 263 1.78 19.55 -11.66
N GLY A 264 1.83 20.40 -12.69
CA GLY A 264 1.53 21.84 -12.56
C GLY A 264 0.09 22.12 -12.13
N ALA A 265 -0.85 21.21 -12.42
CA ALA A 265 -2.24 21.27 -11.97
C ALA A 265 -2.47 20.69 -10.56
N GLY A 266 -1.42 20.28 -9.84
CA GLY A 266 -1.53 19.72 -8.48
C GLY A 266 -2.21 18.34 -8.42
N ALA A 267 -2.09 17.51 -9.45
CA ALA A 267 -2.77 16.22 -9.51
C ALA A 267 -2.27 15.22 -8.45
N GLU A 268 -3.17 14.78 -7.59
CA GLU A 268 -2.90 13.81 -6.50
C GLU A 268 -2.47 12.41 -7.01
N ASN A 269 -2.75 12.07 -8.27
CA ASN A 269 -2.61 10.72 -8.83
C ASN A 269 -1.32 10.49 -9.64
N MET A 270 -0.23 11.21 -9.37
CA MET A 270 1.02 11.12 -10.13
C MET A 270 1.60 9.70 -10.16
N GLY A 271 1.51 8.95 -9.06
CA GLY A 271 1.99 7.56 -9.00
C GLY A 271 1.30 6.64 -10.01
N THR A 272 -0.02 6.69 -10.10
CA THR A 272 -0.81 5.89 -11.05
C THR A 272 -0.57 6.34 -12.49
N ALA A 273 -0.51 7.66 -12.73
CA ALA A 273 -0.27 8.21 -14.05
C ALA A 273 1.11 7.80 -14.62
N THR A 274 2.16 7.85 -13.79
CA THR A 274 3.51 7.43 -14.19
C THR A 274 3.61 5.91 -14.43
N LEU A 275 2.91 5.09 -13.65
CA LEU A 275 2.85 3.64 -13.87
C LEU A 275 2.16 3.30 -15.19
N SER A 276 1.03 3.95 -15.50
CA SER A 276 0.33 3.77 -16.78
C SER A 276 1.21 4.18 -17.96
N ALA A 277 1.90 5.33 -17.87
CA ALA A 277 2.82 5.80 -18.88
C ALA A 277 3.98 4.80 -19.12
N LYS A 278 4.58 4.28 -18.05
CA LYS A 278 5.64 3.24 -18.15
C LYS A 278 5.13 1.99 -18.86
N GLN A 279 3.92 1.55 -18.53
CA GLN A 279 3.33 0.36 -19.14
C GLN A 279 3.04 0.57 -20.62
N GLU A 280 2.46 1.70 -21.00
CA GLU A 280 2.16 2.04 -22.39
C GLU A 280 3.43 2.15 -23.23
N ILE A 281 4.48 2.82 -22.74
CA ILE A 281 5.79 2.91 -23.42
C ILE A 281 6.43 1.53 -23.56
N THR A 282 6.36 0.70 -22.51
CA THR A 282 6.93 -0.66 -22.54
C THR A 282 6.22 -1.55 -23.56
N GLU A 283 4.89 -1.53 -23.58
CA GLU A 283 4.12 -2.34 -24.55
C GLU A 283 4.25 -1.80 -25.98
N ALA A 284 4.36 -0.46 -26.17
CA ALA A 284 4.66 0.13 -27.47
C ALA A 284 6.03 -0.31 -28.00
N GLY A 285 7.05 -0.37 -27.14
CA GLY A 285 8.38 -0.86 -27.53
C GLY A 285 8.36 -2.35 -27.90
N LYS A 286 7.62 -3.19 -27.17
CA LYS A 286 7.42 -4.61 -27.51
C LYS A 286 6.69 -4.78 -28.84
N PHE A 287 5.66 -3.95 -29.07
CA PHE A 287 4.89 -3.97 -30.31
C PHE A 287 5.75 -3.61 -31.53
N LEU A 288 6.55 -2.55 -31.43
CA LEU A 288 7.44 -2.15 -32.52
C LEU A 288 8.53 -3.18 -32.79
N ARG A 289 9.06 -3.83 -31.76
CA ARG A 289 10.02 -4.93 -31.92
C ARG A 289 9.38 -6.11 -32.65
N TRP A 290 8.22 -6.56 -32.21
CA TRP A 290 7.45 -7.60 -32.87
C TRP A 290 7.13 -7.25 -34.34
N LEU A 291 6.74 -6.01 -34.61
CA LEU A 291 6.41 -5.53 -35.94
C LEU A 291 7.64 -5.59 -36.88
N LEU A 292 8.82 -5.24 -36.35
CA LEU A 292 10.06 -5.29 -37.09
C LEU A 292 10.56 -6.74 -37.30
N GLU A 293 10.55 -7.55 -36.27
CA GLU A 293 11.06 -8.93 -36.29
C GLU A 293 10.18 -9.87 -37.12
N GLU A 294 8.84 -9.80 -36.98
CA GLU A 294 7.91 -10.72 -37.66
C GLU A 294 7.50 -10.23 -39.07
N HIS A 295 7.45 -8.91 -39.29
CA HIS A 295 6.90 -8.35 -40.53
C HIS A 295 7.90 -7.49 -41.30
N GLY A 296 9.06 -7.15 -40.75
CA GLY A 296 10.01 -6.22 -41.36
C GLY A 296 9.44 -4.80 -41.57
N VAL A 297 8.43 -4.41 -40.77
CA VAL A 297 7.66 -3.17 -40.93
C VAL A 297 8.03 -2.18 -39.85
N VAL A 298 8.30 -0.92 -40.23
CA VAL A 298 8.55 0.18 -39.30
C VAL A 298 7.23 0.91 -38.94
N ALA A 299 7.25 1.67 -37.85
CA ALA A 299 6.07 2.38 -37.32
C ALA A 299 5.32 3.23 -38.36
N GLY A 300 6.05 3.84 -39.32
CA GLY A 300 5.46 4.67 -40.40
C GLY A 300 4.65 3.90 -41.43
N ALA A 301 4.86 2.60 -41.56
CA ALA A 301 4.18 1.71 -42.51
C ALA A 301 3.14 0.77 -41.80
N LEU A 302 2.78 1.09 -40.58
CA LEU A 302 1.79 0.33 -39.77
C LEU A 302 0.45 0.24 -40.50
N GLN A 303 -0.12 -0.96 -40.55
CA GLN A 303 -1.45 -1.27 -41.09
C GLN A 303 -2.36 -1.88 -40.03
N GLN A 304 -3.68 -1.86 -40.28
CA GLN A 304 -4.65 -2.41 -39.34
C GLN A 304 -4.44 -3.90 -39.03
N VAL A 305 -4.09 -4.68 -40.06
CA VAL A 305 -3.84 -6.12 -39.92
C VAL A 305 -2.77 -6.43 -38.87
N HIS A 306 -1.71 -5.61 -38.77
CA HIS A 306 -0.63 -5.81 -37.79
C HIS A 306 -1.13 -5.58 -36.36
N VAL A 307 -1.99 -4.57 -36.15
CA VAL A 307 -2.58 -4.30 -34.83
C VAL A 307 -3.55 -5.41 -34.42
N ASP A 308 -4.39 -5.84 -35.36
CA ASP A 308 -5.37 -6.90 -35.10
C ASP A 308 -4.67 -8.22 -34.77
N GLN A 309 -3.65 -8.60 -35.52
CA GLN A 309 -2.86 -9.80 -35.28
C GLN A 309 -2.13 -9.72 -33.93
N TYR A 310 -1.41 -8.61 -33.64
CA TYR A 310 -0.71 -8.45 -32.38
C TYR A 310 -1.65 -8.57 -31.17
N LEU A 311 -2.84 -7.99 -31.27
CA LEU A 311 -3.84 -8.04 -30.18
C LEU A 311 -4.48 -9.43 -30.05
N ALA A 312 -4.67 -10.15 -31.16
CA ALA A 312 -5.27 -11.49 -31.16
C ALA A 312 -4.35 -12.55 -30.53
N GLU A 313 -3.06 -12.49 -30.84
CA GLU A 313 -2.08 -13.52 -30.44
C GLU A 313 -1.55 -13.37 -29.02
N GLY A 314 -1.91 -12.31 -28.27
CA GLY A 314 -1.22 -11.97 -27.05
C GLY A 314 -2.05 -11.85 -25.78
N THR A 315 -1.31 -11.58 -24.71
CA THR A 315 -1.85 -11.38 -23.37
C THR A 315 -2.68 -10.09 -23.30
N SER A 316 -3.47 -9.95 -22.23
CA SER A 316 -4.31 -8.75 -22.01
C SER A 316 -3.52 -7.45 -21.87
N THR A 317 -2.20 -7.52 -21.59
CA THR A 317 -1.32 -6.35 -21.50
C THR A 317 -1.09 -5.68 -22.84
N ARG A 318 -1.16 -6.42 -23.97
CA ARG A 318 -1.02 -5.86 -25.31
C ARG A 318 -2.03 -4.73 -25.63
N LYS A 319 -3.16 -4.66 -24.94
CA LYS A 319 -4.15 -3.56 -25.08
C LYS A 319 -3.54 -2.16 -24.81
N HIS A 320 -2.45 -2.07 -24.06
CA HIS A 320 -1.81 -0.79 -23.72
C HIS A 320 -1.12 -0.12 -24.90
N ILE A 321 -0.99 -0.79 -26.06
CA ILE A 321 -0.53 -0.15 -27.31
C ILE A 321 -1.57 0.85 -27.87
N ARG A 322 -2.82 0.83 -27.39
CA ARG A 322 -3.91 1.63 -27.94
C ARG A 322 -3.58 3.11 -28.01
N ASN A 323 -3.07 3.69 -26.94
CA ASN A 323 -2.72 5.10 -26.89
C ASN A 323 -1.55 5.42 -27.83
N PHE A 324 -0.59 4.52 -27.98
CA PHE A 324 0.52 4.65 -28.92
C PHE A 324 0.02 4.60 -30.38
N VAL A 325 -0.82 3.63 -30.75
CA VAL A 325 -1.41 3.52 -32.09
C VAL A 325 -2.24 4.77 -32.42
N HIS A 326 -3.02 5.26 -31.48
CA HIS A 326 -3.79 6.50 -31.65
C HIS A 326 -2.87 7.72 -31.82
N TRP A 327 -1.79 7.79 -31.04
CA TRP A 327 -0.81 8.87 -31.12
C TRP A 327 -0.03 8.88 -32.45
N LEU A 328 0.23 7.71 -33.06
CA LEU A 328 0.86 7.61 -34.39
C LEU A 328 -0.01 8.18 -35.51
N ASN A 329 -1.29 8.43 -35.29
CA ASN A 329 -2.25 8.91 -36.30
C ASN A 329 -2.69 10.39 -36.09
N PRO A 330 -1.81 11.36 -35.88
CA PRO A 330 -2.23 12.73 -35.66
C PRO A 330 -2.78 13.37 -36.94
N GLY A 331 -4.06 13.70 -36.94
CA GLY A 331 -4.60 14.71 -37.88
C GLY A 331 -4.74 14.32 -39.34
N ARG A 332 -4.92 13.05 -39.68
CA ARG A 332 -5.18 12.64 -41.10
C ARG A 332 -6.63 12.21 -41.31
N PRO A 333 -7.57 13.12 -41.60
CA PRO A 333 -8.99 12.79 -41.70
C PRO A 333 -9.39 11.95 -42.94
N ARG A 334 -8.47 11.64 -43.86
CA ARG A 334 -8.77 11.00 -45.14
C ARG A 334 -7.95 9.76 -45.52
N ARG A 335 -7.05 9.25 -44.66
CA ARG A 335 -6.42 7.93 -44.86
C ARG A 335 -6.90 6.99 -43.78
N ARG A 336 -7.04 5.69 -44.09
CA ARG A 336 -7.45 4.63 -43.15
C ARG A 336 -6.65 4.78 -41.86
N THR A 337 -7.30 5.33 -40.83
CA THR A 337 -6.72 5.45 -39.47
C THR A 337 -6.64 4.06 -38.89
N VAL A 338 -5.42 3.65 -38.51
CA VAL A 338 -5.22 2.40 -37.77
C VAL A 338 -5.77 2.58 -36.36
N THR A 339 -6.61 1.66 -35.91
CA THR A 339 -7.26 1.75 -34.60
C THR A 339 -6.95 0.50 -33.77
N ALA A 340 -6.80 0.67 -32.46
CA ALA A 340 -6.75 -0.44 -31.52
C ALA A 340 -8.07 -0.46 -30.72
N PRO A 341 -8.85 -1.54 -30.79
CA PRO A 341 -10.13 -1.64 -30.11
C PRO A 341 -9.97 -1.62 -28.58
N TYR A 342 -11.03 -1.18 -27.89
CA TYR A 342 -11.09 -1.27 -26.44
C TYR A 342 -11.33 -2.73 -26.07
N ARG A 343 -10.36 -3.38 -25.45
CA ARG A 343 -10.57 -4.76 -24.98
C ARG A 343 -11.44 -4.73 -23.72
N THR A 344 -12.64 -5.30 -23.81
CA THR A 344 -13.51 -5.50 -22.66
C THR A 344 -12.81 -6.45 -21.69
N ALA A 345 -12.64 -6.02 -20.43
CA ALA A 345 -12.11 -6.92 -19.42
C ALA A 345 -13.04 -8.13 -19.25
N MET A 346 -12.45 -9.33 -19.09
CA MET A 346 -13.24 -10.52 -18.75
C MET A 346 -14.04 -10.24 -17.47
N SER A 347 -15.31 -10.64 -17.46
CA SER A 347 -16.15 -10.54 -16.28
C SER A 347 -15.60 -11.46 -15.19
N ILE A 348 -15.26 -10.89 -14.03
CA ILE A 348 -14.88 -11.67 -12.87
C ILE A 348 -16.18 -12.18 -12.22
N PRO A 349 -16.25 -13.47 -11.83
CA PRO A 349 -17.41 -14.03 -11.15
C PRO A 349 -17.78 -13.19 -9.92
N MET A 350 -19.07 -12.88 -9.78
CA MET A 350 -19.60 -12.09 -8.67
C MET A 350 -19.63 -12.91 -7.38
N LEU A 351 -19.61 -12.25 -6.23
CA LEU A 351 -19.92 -12.86 -4.95
C LEU A 351 -21.44 -13.07 -4.86
N THR A 352 -21.85 -14.18 -4.27
CA THR A 352 -23.24 -14.33 -3.84
C THR A 352 -23.50 -13.44 -2.61
N GLN A 353 -24.77 -13.16 -2.33
CA GLN A 353 -25.14 -12.38 -1.14
C GLN A 353 -24.68 -13.07 0.15
N SER A 354 -24.79 -14.40 0.24
CA SER A 354 -24.32 -15.18 1.38
C SER A 354 -22.82 -15.06 1.58
N GLN A 355 -22.04 -15.17 0.49
CA GLN A 355 -20.57 -14.97 0.54
C GLN A 355 -20.20 -13.56 1.00
N ARG A 356 -20.92 -12.54 0.54
CA ARG A 356 -20.66 -11.15 0.95
C ARG A 356 -20.95 -10.93 2.44
N ILE A 357 -22.06 -11.48 2.95
CA ILE A 357 -22.42 -11.43 4.37
C ILE A 357 -21.35 -12.14 5.21
N GLU A 358 -20.87 -13.30 4.77
CA GLU A 358 -19.78 -14.03 5.43
C GLU A 358 -18.50 -13.20 5.51
N LEU A 359 -18.10 -12.54 4.41
CA LEU A 359 -16.94 -11.65 4.41
C LEU A 359 -17.08 -10.45 5.34
N VAL A 360 -18.29 -9.87 5.43
CA VAL A 360 -18.59 -8.82 6.43
C VAL A 360 -18.44 -9.37 7.84
N ARG A 361 -18.97 -10.57 8.11
CA ARG A 361 -18.82 -11.25 9.42
C ARG A 361 -17.35 -11.49 9.75
N ASN A 362 -16.54 -11.95 8.80
CA ASN A 362 -15.10 -12.11 8.99
C ASN A 362 -14.43 -10.78 9.39
N CYS A 363 -14.84 -9.66 8.80
CA CYS A 363 -14.34 -8.35 9.21
C CYS A 363 -14.74 -7.98 10.65
N LEU A 364 -15.91 -8.42 11.12
CA LEU A 364 -16.38 -8.15 12.48
C LEU A 364 -15.70 -9.04 13.53
N GLU A 365 -15.49 -10.31 13.23
CA GLU A 365 -15.17 -11.36 14.20
C GLU A 365 -13.67 -11.77 14.22
N PHE A 366 -12.91 -11.60 13.12
CA PHE A 366 -11.52 -12.09 13.05
C PHE A 366 -10.54 -11.16 13.79
N GLU A 367 -10.53 -11.23 15.11
CA GLU A 367 -9.64 -10.43 15.97
C GLU A 367 -8.13 -10.67 15.72
N GLN A 368 -7.75 -11.80 15.13
CA GLN A 368 -6.36 -12.10 14.75
C GLN A 368 -5.87 -11.23 13.58
N VAL A 369 -6.79 -10.64 12.82
CA VAL A 369 -6.47 -9.69 11.74
C VAL A 369 -6.50 -8.28 12.30
N ALA A 370 -5.47 -7.49 11.99
CA ALA A 370 -5.36 -6.12 12.48
C ALA A 370 -6.64 -5.31 12.19
N LEU A 371 -7.11 -4.58 13.20
CA LEU A 371 -8.35 -3.80 13.15
C LEU A 371 -8.39 -2.86 11.94
N SER A 372 -7.27 -2.23 11.58
CA SER A 372 -7.15 -1.39 10.38
C SER A 372 -7.54 -2.12 9.08
N ILE A 373 -7.19 -3.41 8.96
CA ILE A 373 -7.50 -4.22 7.77
C ILE A 373 -8.97 -4.63 7.78
N ARG A 374 -9.53 -4.93 8.94
CA ARG A 374 -10.95 -5.24 9.13
C ARG A 374 -11.83 -4.05 8.75
N VAL A 375 -11.50 -2.85 9.25
CA VAL A 375 -12.19 -1.60 8.90
C VAL A 375 -12.07 -1.28 7.40
N ALA A 376 -10.89 -1.41 6.82
CA ALA A 376 -10.69 -1.21 5.38
C ALA A 376 -11.49 -2.21 4.54
N GLY A 377 -11.59 -3.47 4.99
CA GLY A 377 -12.42 -4.52 4.38
C GLY A 377 -13.89 -4.16 4.37
N LEU A 378 -14.42 -3.65 5.49
CA LEU A 378 -15.81 -3.15 5.58
C LEU A 378 -16.08 -2.01 4.60
N ILE A 379 -15.14 -1.04 4.46
CA ILE A 379 -15.27 0.05 3.49
C ILE A 379 -15.37 -0.50 2.06
N SER A 380 -14.57 -1.51 1.72
CA SER A 380 -14.60 -2.15 0.41
C SER A 380 -15.90 -2.92 0.15
N LEU A 381 -16.38 -3.68 1.15
CA LEU A 381 -17.57 -4.56 1.03
C LEU A 381 -18.88 -3.79 1.05
N LEU A 382 -18.95 -2.65 1.73
CA LEU A 382 -20.20 -1.89 1.90
C LEU A 382 -20.35 -0.77 0.87
N TRP A 383 -19.27 -0.08 0.54
CA TRP A 383 -19.30 1.06 -0.38
C TRP A 383 -18.52 0.85 -1.67
N ALA A 384 -18.00 -0.36 -1.91
CA ALA A 384 -17.23 -0.71 -3.11
C ALA A 384 -16.01 0.21 -3.37
N HIS A 385 -15.53 0.96 -2.36
CA HIS A 385 -14.51 1.98 -2.55
C HIS A 385 -13.20 1.38 -3.05
N PRO A 386 -12.52 1.98 -4.05
CA PRO A 386 -11.27 1.43 -4.60
C PRO A 386 -10.15 1.38 -3.56
N LEU A 387 -9.32 0.33 -3.56
CA LEU A 387 -8.21 0.17 -2.61
C LEU A 387 -7.27 1.38 -2.55
N VAL A 388 -6.99 2.01 -3.69
CA VAL A 388 -6.14 3.22 -3.75
C VAL A 388 -6.75 4.35 -2.95
N LYS A 389 -8.06 4.56 -3.07
CA LYS A 389 -8.80 5.59 -2.33
C LYS A 389 -8.97 5.22 -0.86
N ILE A 390 -9.24 3.93 -0.54
CA ILE A 390 -9.30 3.45 0.85
C ILE A 390 -7.97 3.71 1.55
N ALA A 391 -6.85 3.33 0.91
CA ALA A 391 -5.52 3.53 1.48
C ALA A 391 -5.22 5.00 1.79
N ALA A 392 -5.71 5.93 0.98
CA ALA A 392 -5.50 7.37 1.10
C ALA A 392 -6.60 8.10 1.89
N LEU A 393 -7.49 7.38 2.60
CA LEU A 393 -8.48 8.03 3.47
C LEU A 393 -7.81 8.70 4.67
N THR A 394 -8.37 9.84 5.06
CA THR A 394 -7.91 10.63 6.21
C THR A 394 -8.94 10.60 7.34
N ILE A 395 -8.52 10.89 8.56
CA ILE A 395 -9.39 10.83 9.76
C ILE A 395 -10.50 11.87 9.75
N ASP A 396 -10.26 13.03 9.15
CA ASP A 396 -11.26 14.10 8.98
C ASP A 396 -12.42 13.71 8.06
N ARG A 397 -12.30 12.58 7.35
CA ARG A 397 -13.39 12.00 6.55
C ARG A 397 -14.43 11.23 7.38
N ILE A 398 -14.17 11.03 8.66
CA ILE A 398 -15.09 10.33 9.57
C ILE A 398 -15.57 11.31 10.63
N GLU A 399 -16.89 11.50 10.70
CA GLU A 399 -17.51 12.45 11.61
C GLU A 399 -18.51 11.76 12.53
N ARG A 400 -18.57 12.22 13.80
CA ARG A 400 -19.64 11.89 14.72
C ARG A 400 -20.75 12.92 14.57
N ARG A 401 -21.98 12.43 14.40
CA ARG A 401 -23.20 13.25 14.35
C ARG A 401 -24.18 12.82 15.43
N PRO A 402 -25.18 13.65 15.75
CA PRO A 402 -26.23 13.26 16.70
C PRO A 402 -26.99 11.99 16.30
N ASP A 403 -27.13 11.76 15.00
CA ASP A 403 -27.83 10.64 14.37
C ASP A 403 -26.93 9.44 14.04
N GLY A 404 -25.66 9.45 14.48
CA GLY A 404 -24.73 8.35 14.28
C GLY A 404 -23.36 8.76 13.73
N MET A 405 -22.71 7.84 13.03
CA MET A 405 -21.41 8.06 12.38
C MET A 405 -21.59 8.25 10.88
N THR A 406 -20.81 9.13 10.28
CA THR A 406 -20.73 9.29 8.83
C THR A 406 -19.30 9.18 8.30
N ILE A 407 -19.15 8.74 7.04
CA ILE A 407 -17.90 8.69 6.32
C ILE A 407 -18.02 9.44 4.99
N LYS A 408 -17.09 10.35 4.70
CA LYS A 408 -17.07 11.13 3.46
C LYS A 408 -16.19 10.43 2.42
N LEU A 409 -16.83 9.69 1.52
CA LEU A 409 -16.18 8.98 0.41
C LEU A 409 -16.29 9.75 -0.92
N GLY A 410 -17.31 10.58 -1.08
CA GLY A 410 -17.60 11.48 -2.20
C GLY A 410 -17.68 12.94 -1.75
N GLU A 411 -18.57 13.70 -2.39
CA GLU A 411 -18.86 15.08 -2.01
C GLU A 411 -19.69 15.14 -0.72
N ASN A 412 -20.66 14.26 -0.58
CA ASN A 412 -21.55 14.18 0.56
C ASN A 412 -21.13 13.01 1.49
N PRO A 413 -21.34 13.12 2.82
CA PRO A 413 -21.07 12.06 3.77
C PRO A 413 -22.12 10.94 3.64
N ALA A 414 -21.64 9.69 3.69
CA ALA A 414 -22.48 8.48 3.75
C ALA A 414 -22.61 8.01 5.21
N ALA A 415 -23.80 7.53 5.57
CA ALA A 415 -24.04 6.96 6.90
C ALA A 415 -23.25 5.66 7.09
N VAL A 416 -22.66 5.48 8.27
CA VAL A 416 -22.02 4.24 8.69
C VAL A 416 -23.04 3.46 9.54
N PRO A 417 -23.35 2.19 9.19
CA PRO A 417 -24.27 1.38 9.96
C PRO A 417 -23.86 1.27 11.43
N GLU A 418 -24.81 1.35 12.35
CA GLU A 418 -24.56 1.32 13.81
C GLU A 418 -23.77 0.07 14.24
N LEU A 419 -24.06 -1.07 13.63
CA LEU A 419 -23.39 -2.34 13.93
C LEU A 419 -21.87 -2.30 13.74
N ILE A 420 -21.37 -1.53 12.81
CA ILE A 420 -19.94 -1.45 12.46
C ILE A 420 -19.26 -0.20 13.02
N ALA A 421 -20.00 0.81 13.42
CA ALA A 421 -19.48 2.07 13.94
C ALA A 421 -18.50 1.89 15.12
N PRO A 422 -18.70 0.96 16.07
CA PRO A 422 -17.74 0.71 17.15
C PRO A 422 -16.33 0.35 16.65
N LEU A 423 -16.21 -0.47 15.59
CA LEU A 423 -14.91 -0.83 15.04
C LEU A 423 -14.17 0.38 14.45
N PHE A 424 -14.91 1.30 13.84
CA PHE A 424 -14.32 2.53 13.31
C PHE A 424 -13.80 3.43 14.43
N TRP A 425 -14.56 3.56 15.54
CA TRP A 425 -14.14 4.35 16.71
C TRP A 425 -12.94 3.72 17.40
N GLU A 426 -12.94 2.41 17.57
CA GLU A 426 -11.80 1.68 18.12
C GLU A 426 -10.56 1.87 17.25
N HIS A 427 -10.72 1.79 15.92
CA HIS A 427 -9.62 2.04 15.00
C HIS A 427 -9.10 3.49 15.07
N LEU A 428 -9.98 4.48 15.16
CA LEU A 428 -9.60 5.90 15.30
C LEU A 428 -8.83 6.16 16.59
N SER A 429 -9.23 5.53 17.70
CA SER A 429 -8.58 5.70 19.00
C SER A 429 -7.26 4.94 19.11
N SER A 430 -7.12 3.80 18.41
CA SER A 430 -5.97 2.90 18.50
C SER A 430 -5.20 2.75 17.18
N ARG A 431 -5.17 3.78 16.31
CA ARG A 431 -4.50 3.73 15.02
C ARG A 431 -3.08 3.16 15.17
N GLY A 432 -2.85 1.97 14.62
CA GLY A 432 -1.55 1.31 14.66
C GLY A 432 -0.48 2.12 13.91
N ASN A 433 0.78 1.91 14.28
CA ASN A 433 1.96 2.55 13.65
C ASN A 433 2.12 4.07 13.85
N GLN A 434 1.34 4.70 14.75
CA GLN A 434 1.60 6.09 15.19
C GLN A 434 2.85 6.20 16.08
N GLN A 435 3.30 5.08 16.60
CA GLN A 435 4.32 4.99 17.65
C GLN A 435 5.76 5.02 17.12
N THR A 436 5.96 5.18 15.83
CA THR A 436 7.28 5.33 15.21
C THR A 436 7.42 6.70 14.59
N THR A 437 7.73 6.78 13.30
CA THR A 437 7.93 8.02 12.56
C THR A 437 6.66 8.59 11.94
N ASN A 438 5.48 7.99 12.18
CA ASN A 438 4.18 8.39 11.62
C ASN A 438 3.32 9.22 12.57
N THR A 439 3.90 9.76 13.66
CA THR A 439 3.18 10.63 14.59
C THR A 439 2.70 11.91 13.89
N GLY A 440 1.45 12.31 14.16
CA GLY A 440 0.87 13.57 13.65
C GLY A 440 0.36 13.51 12.21
N THR A 441 0.27 12.34 11.58
CA THR A 441 -0.35 12.21 10.26
C THR A 441 -1.86 12.03 10.34
N ASN A 442 -2.57 12.59 9.36
CA ASN A 442 -4.03 12.49 9.27
C ASN A 442 -4.53 11.24 8.55
N TRP A 443 -3.65 10.34 8.10
CA TRP A 443 -4.08 9.14 7.39
C TRP A 443 -4.88 8.20 8.29
N LEU A 444 -6.01 7.68 7.80
CA LEU A 444 -6.79 6.67 8.51
C LEU A 444 -6.02 5.34 8.57
N PHE A 445 -5.35 4.97 7.50
CA PHE A 445 -4.57 3.73 7.38
C PHE A 445 -3.09 4.05 7.19
N LEU A 446 -2.34 3.99 8.28
CA LEU A 446 -0.92 4.33 8.30
C LEU A 446 -0.07 3.31 7.56
N GLY A 447 0.87 3.81 6.78
CA GLY A 447 1.86 3.01 6.07
C GLY A 447 3.10 2.68 6.91
N PHE A 448 4.01 1.96 6.29
CA PHE A 448 5.32 1.65 6.87
C PHE A 448 6.29 2.83 6.77
N LEU A 449 6.18 3.63 5.70
CA LEU A 449 7.03 4.80 5.49
C LEU A 449 6.50 6.01 6.28
N ALA A 450 7.41 6.82 6.81
CA ALA A 450 7.10 8.02 7.56
C ALA A 450 6.23 8.98 6.73
N GLY A 451 5.16 9.49 7.34
CA GLY A 451 4.24 10.42 6.70
C GLY A 451 3.34 9.83 5.61
N GLN A 452 3.46 8.53 5.28
CA GLN A 452 2.74 7.89 4.19
C GLN A 452 1.60 7.00 4.69
N HIS A 453 0.54 6.91 3.90
CA HIS A 453 -0.51 5.92 4.11
C HIS A 453 -0.07 4.51 3.68
N ILE A 454 -0.83 3.50 4.09
CA ILE A 454 -0.59 2.12 3.64
C ILE A 454 -0.63 2.03 2.11
N HIS A 455 0.30 1.30 1.51
CA HIS A 455 0.28 1.09 0.07
C HIS A 455 -0.90 0.18 -0.31
N HIS A 456 -1.68 0.57 -1.32
CA HIS A 456 -2.88 -0.16 -1.74
C HIS A 456 -2.65 -1.64 -2.10
N ARG A 457 -1.47 -1.99 -2.63
CA ARG A 457 -1.12 -3.40 -2.89
C ARG A 457 -0.96 -4.18 -1.59
N THR A 458 -0.27 -3.59 -0.59
CA THR A 458 -0.15 -4.20 0.74
C THR A 458 -1.51 -4.40 1.40
N LEU A 459 -2.42 -3.43 1.22
CA LEU A 459 -3.79 -3.54 1.70
C LEU A 459 -4.53 -4.69 1.00
N GLY A 460 -4.40 -4.80 -0.33
CA GLY A 460 -4.98 -5.88 -1.12
C GLY A 460 -4.46 -7.26 -0.71
N ASP A 461 -3.14 -7.40 -0.52
CA ASP A 461 -2.53 -8.65 -0.06
C ASP A 461 -3.07 -9.07 1.32
N ARG A 462 -3.36 -8.11 2.19
CA ARG A 462 -3.93 -8.37 3.52
C ARG A 462 -5.42 -8.68 3.49
N PHE A 463 -6.17 -8.19 2.52
CA PHE A 463 -7.57 -8.54 2.32
C PHE A 463 -7.76 -10.04 2.03
N LEU A 464 -6.78 -10.67 1.37
CA LEU A 464 -6.82 -12.11 1.09
C LEU A 464 -6.87 -12.96 2.38
N VAL A 465 -6.32 -12.47 3.49
CA VAL A 465 -6.38 -13.14 4.80
C VAL A 465 -7.82 -13.19 5.34
N LEU A 466 -8.64 -12.20 5.00
CA LEU A 466 -10.08 -12.15 5.32
C LEU A 466 -10.92 -12.91 4.28
N GLY A 467 -10.31 -13.48 3.24
CA GLY A 467 -11.00 -14.10 2.12
C GLY A 467 -11.55 -13.09 1.10
N ILE A 468 -11.19 -11.81 1.21
CA ILE A 468 -11.69 -10.74 0.35
C ILE A 468 -10.79 -10.64 -0.90
N ASP A 469 -11.33 -11.00 -2.07
CA ASP A 469 -10.77 -10.56 -3.36
C ASP A 469 -11.24 -9.13 -3.62
N PRO A 470 -10.33 -8.14 -3.66
CA PRO A 470 -10.72 -6.73 -3.73
C PRO A 470 -11.51 -6.36 -4.99
N GLN A 471 -11.18 -6.99 -6.13
CA GLN A 471 -11.83 -6.67 -7.39
C GLN A 471 -13.22 -7.31 -7.49
N ARG A 472 -13.33 -8.54 -7.03
CA ARG A 472 -14.57 -9.29 -6.98
C ARG A 472 -15.56 -8.64 -6.01
N ALA A 473 -15.10 -8.32 -4.79
CA ALA A 473 -15.89 -7.65 -3.76
C ALA A 473 -16.41 -6.30 -4.26
N ARG A 474 -15.53 -5.45 -4.83
CA ARG A 474 -15.91 -4.15 -5.37
C ARG A 474 -16.93 -4.25 -6.49
N ASN A 475 -16.71 -5.15 -7.47
CA ASN A 475 -17.64 -5.28 -8.61
C ASN A 475 -19.02 -5.75 -8.16
N THR A 476 -19.08 -6.72 -7.22
CA THR A 476 -20.33 -7.21 -6.65
C THR A 476 -21.07 -6.10 -5.93
N THR A 477 -20.40 -5.44 -4.98
CA THR A 477 -21.03 -4.38 -4.18
C THR A 477 -21.50 -3.22 -5.05
N LEU A 478 -20.70 -2.79 -6.04
CA LEU A 478 -21.10 -1.70 -6.92
C LEU A 478 -22.29 -2.09 -7.80
N GLN A 479 -22.37 -3.35 -8.24
CA GLN A 479 -23.50 -3.83 -9.02
C GLN A 479 -24.78 -3.93 -8.19
N ASP A 480 -24.69 -4.26 -6.90
CA ASP A 480 -25.83 -4.22 -5.99
C ASP A 480 -26.27 -2.79 -5.70
N LEU A 481 -25.33 -1.88 -5.48
CA LEU A 481 -25.60 -0.47 -5.22
C LEU A 481 -26.32 0.22 -6.39
N VAL A 482 -25.90 -0.04 -7.64
CA VAL A 482 -26.57 0.56 -8.82
C VAL A 482 -27.99 0.03 -9.05
N ARG A 483 -28.38 -1.07 -8.40
CA ARG A 483 -29.78 -1.58 -8.42
C ARG A 483 -30.66 -0.95 -7.35
N GLN A 484 -30.05 -0.45 -6.26
CA GLN A 484 -30.76 0.01 -5.06
C GLN A 484 -30.76 1.52 -4.92
N VAL A 485 -29.74 2.19 -5.48
CA VAL A 485 -29.48 3.62 -5.30
C VAL A 485 -29.36 4.27 -6.67
N ASP A 486 -29.94 5.43 -6.83
CA ASP A 486 -29.86 6.19 -8.08
C ASP A 486 -28.41 6.61 -8.41
N ALA A 487 -28.15 6.80 -9.70
CA ALA A 487 -26.82 7.08 -10.21
C ALA A 487 -26.22 8.39 -9.66
N ARG A 488 -27.05 9.41 -9.42
CA ARG A 488 -26.59 10.70 -8.90
C ARG A 488 -26.15 10.58 -7.45
N SER A 489 -26.93 9.92 -6.62
CA SER A 489 -26.58 9.64 -5.23
C SER A 489 -25.30 8.82 -5.11
N LEU A 490 -25.06 7.84 -5.98
CA LEU A 490 -23.81 7.08 -5.99
C LEU A 490 -22.59 7.94 -6.35
N ILE A 491 -22.75 8.89 -7.27
CA ILE A 491 -21.68 9.83 -7.61
C ILE A 491 -21.40 10.74 -6.41
N ASP A 492 -22.41 11.34 -5.82
CA ASP A 492 -22.28 12.36 -4.78
C ASP A 492 -21.83 11.75 -3.43
N LEU A 493 -22.33 10.57 -3.03
CA LEU A 493 -21.99 9.93 -1.77
C LEU A 493 -20.67 9.15 -1.83
N LEU A 494 -20.39 8.49 -2.96
CA LEU A 494 -19.27 7.54 -3.06
C LEU A 494 -18.14 8.01 -3.98
N GLY A 495 -18.32 9.14 -4.69
CA GLY A 495 -17.29 9.72 -5.57
C GLY A 495 -16.97 8.87 -6.80
N TYR A 496 -17.97 8.16 -7.34
CA TYR A 496 -17.82 7.43 -8.60
C TYR A 496 -17.96 8.36 -9.80
N SER A 497 -17.25 8.02 -10.90
CA SER A 497 -17.51 8.70 -12.17
C SER A 497 -18.80 8.16 -12.81
N GLY A 498 -19.53 9.02 -13.50
CA GLY A 498 -20.74 8.63 -14.23
C GLY A 498 -20.51 7.46 -15.19
N THR A 499 -19.35 7.42 -15.87
CA THR A 499 -18.96 6.32 -16.78
C THR A 499 -18.95 4.96 -16.07
N ILE A 500 -18.39 4.89 -14.85
CA ILE A 500 -18.32 3.64 -14.09
C ILE A 500 -19.71 3.22 -13.64
N VAL A 501 -20.51 4.15 -13.14
CA VAL A 501 -21.89 3.87 -12.71
C VAL A 501 -22.71 3.35 -13.89
N THR A 502 -22.64 4.01 -15.06
CA THR A 502 -23.31 3.57 -16.29
C THR A 502 -22.90 2.15 -16.72
N GLN A 503 -21.60 1.84 -16.70
CA GLN A 503 -21.12 0.51 -17.06
C GLN A 503 -21.65 -0.58 -16.12
N HIS A 504 -21.70 -0.32 -14.83
CA HIS A 504 -22.22 -1.27 -13.85
C HIS A 504 -23.74 -1.38 -13.91
N ALA A 505 -24.46 -0.28 -14.16
CA ALA A 505 -25.91 -0.30 -14.38
C ALA A 505 -26.29 -1.12 -15.62
N ALA A 506 -25.58 -0.94 -16.74
CA ALA A 506 -25.76 -1.74 -17.93
C ALA A 506 -25.53 -3.25 -17.69
N ARG A 507 -24.50 -3.61 -16.91
CA ARG A 507 -24.23 -5.00 -16.52
C ARG A 507 -25.26 -5.57 -15.55
N ALA A 508 -25.86 -4.72 -14.72
CA ALA A 508 -26.90 -5.10 -13.78
C ALA A 508 -28.27 -5.26 -14.43
N GLY A 509 -28.39 -4.93 -15.72
CA GLY A 509 -29.66 -4.95 -16.44
C GLY A 509 -30.60 -3.81 -16.06
N THR A 510 -30.10 -2.75 -15.44
CA THR A 510 -30.88 -1.55 -15.06
C THR A 510 -30.71 -0.53 -16.18
N PRO A 511 -31.73 -0.25 -17.00
CA PRO A 511 -31.64 0.75 -18.06
C PRO A 511 -31.49 2.15 -17.44
N MET A 512 -30.44 2.88 -17.83
CA MET A 512 -30.31 4.31 -17.51
C MET A 512 -31.15 5.20 -18.44
N ALA A 513 -32.06 4.64 -19.24
CA ALA A 513 -32.93 5.39 -20.15
C ALA A 513 -33.71 6.50 -19.42
N ASP A 514 -34.24 6.18 -18.24
CA ASP A 514 -35.02 7.12 -17.44
C ASP A 514 -34.21 8.34 -16.95
N TYR A 515 -32.88 8.20 -16.75
CA TYR A 515 -32.04 9.31 -16.30
C TYR A 515 -31.74 10.32 -17.43
N ILE A 516 -31.59 9.84 -18.65
CA ILE A 516 -31.35 10.70 -19.82
C ILE A 516 -32.62 11.49 -20.15
N ASP A 517 -33.78 10.88 -19.99
CA ASP A 517 -35.08 11.53 -20.24
C ASP A 517 -35.40 12.57 -19.15
N LEU A 518 -35.09 12.33 -17.88
CA LEU A 518 -35.18 13.33 -16.80
C LEU A 518 -34.27 14.56 -16.99
N ARG A 519 -33.15 14.43 -17.67
CA ARG A 519 -32.26 15.56 -18.00
C ARG A 519 -32.68 16.29 -19.28
N ARG A 520 -33.43 15.63 -20.17
CA ARG A 520 -33.92 16.20 -21.42
C ARG A 520 -35.30 16.86 -21.30
N ALA A 521 -35.99 16.67 -20.20
CA ALA A 521 -37.21 17.41 -19.94
C ALA A 521 -36.85 18.91 -19.76
N PRO A 522 -37.14 19.78 -20.71
CA PRO A 522 -36.92 21.21 -20.56
C PRO A 522 -37.79 21.67 -19.40
N GLY A 523 -37.21 22.46 -18.49
CA GLY A 523 -37.93 23.06 -17.38
C GLY A 523 -39.22 23.67 -17.85
N GLN A 524 -40.31 23.16 -17.33
CA GLN A 524 -41.56 23.90 -17.34
C GLN A 524 -41.46 24.91 -16.22
N THR A 525 -41.43 26.15 -16.66
CA THR A 525 -41.51 27.43 -15.95
C THR A 525 -42.26 27.42 -14.64
#